data_578e37de588dbd02e094208eaa329f76
#
_entry.id   578e37de588dbd02e094208eaa329f76
#
_cell.length_a   1.000
_cell.length_b   1.000
_cell.length_c   1.000
_cell.angle_alpha   90.00
_cell.angle_beta   90.00
_cell.angle_gamma   90.00
#
_symmetry.space_group_name_H-M   'P 1'
#
loop_
_entity.id
_entity.type
_entity.pdbx_description
1 polymer ?
#
loop_
_entity_poly.entity_id
_entity_poly.type
_entity_poly.pdbx_seq_one_letter_code
_entity_poly.pdbx_strand_id
1 'polypeptide(L)'
;MLECRAEGPMRAIEGSKLMAFLATQDGRRARAFYETTLGFTVLSDDGFALALDAGGTMVRIQKVAAFDPHPFTALGWEVPDIGRAVEQLGAAGVVFARFAGLDQDERGIWRSPGGARVAWFKDPDGNTLSLTQLTFA
;
A
#
# COMPACT_ATOMS: atom_id res chain seq x y z
N MET A 1 12.72 24.90 -21.37
CA MET A 1 11.99 24.41 -21.54
C MET A 1 11.82 23.20 -22.37
N LEU A 2 11.33 23.24 -23.41
CA LEU A 2 11.09 21.99 -24.09
C LEU A 2 12.24 21.47 -24.88
N GLU A 3 13.26 22.27 -24.96
CA GLU A 3 14.39 21.94 -25.80
C GLU A 3 15.03 20.64 -25.47
N CYS A 4 15.16 20.31 -24.19
CA CYS A 4 15.80 19.07 -23.89
C CYS A 4 14.96 17.88 -24.30
N ARG A 5 13.67 18.08 -24.54
CA ARG A 5 12.86 16.99 -25.03
C ARG A 5 12.94 16.84 -26.52
N ALA A 6 13.30 17.92 -27.22
CA ALA A 6 13.36 17.87 -28.66
C ALA A 6 14.42 16.92 -29.16
N GLU A 7 15.37 16.55 -28.31
CA GLU A 7 16.48 15.69 -28.72
C GLU A 7 16.20 14.22 -28.57
N GLY A 8 15.07 13.84 -28.01
CA GLY A 8 14.72 12.45 -27.87
C GLY A 8 13.25 12.25 -27.87
N PRO A 9 12.79 10.99 -27.99
CA PRO A 9 11.37 10.73 -27.99
C PRO A 9 10.76 11.08 -26.66
N MET A 10 9.60 11.72 -26.69
CA MET A 10 8.83 11.97 -25.47
C MET A 10 8.16 10.68 -25.04
N ARG A 11 8.27 10.34 -23.77
CA ARG A 11 7.59 9.17 -23.23
C ARG A 11 6.09 9.45 -23.18
N ALA A 12 5.29 8.45 -23.55
CA ALA A 12 3.84 8.62 -23.67
C ALA A 12 3.18 9.09 -22.38
N ILE A 13 3.73 8.68 -21.24
CA ILE A 13 3.15 9.01 -19.94
C ILE A 13 3.98 10.06 -19.18
N GLU A 14 4.86 10.75 -19.87
CA GLU A 14 5.66 11.80 -19.24
C GLU A 14 4.73 12.89 -18.72
N GLY A 15 4.97 13.35 -17.50
CA GLY A 15 4.11 14.33 -16.83
C GLY A 15 2.93 13.70 -16.12
N SER A 16 2.76 12.40 -16.24
CA SER A 16 1.67 11.68 -15.58
C SER A 16 2.02 11.35 -14.13
N LYS A 17 0.99 11.08 -13.33
CA LYS A 17 1.17 10.66 -11.95
C LYS A 17 0.71 9.22 -11.79
N LEU A 18 1.41 8.50 -10.95
CA LEU A 18 1.04 7.13 -10.64
C LEU A 18 -0.29 7.10 -9.90
N MET A 19 -1.17 6.21 -10.31
CA MET A 19 -2.37 5.85 -9.56
C MET A 19 -2.33 4.36 -9.32
N ALA A 20 -2.64 3.95 -8.10
CA ALA A 20 -2.71 2.54 -7.74
C ALA A 20 -4.18 2.13 -7.61
N PHE A 21 -4.44 0.85 -7.81
CA PHE A 21 -5.80 0.32 -7.78
C PHE A 21 -5.87 -0.89 -6.89
N LEU A 22 -6.94 -0.96 -6.11
CA LEU A 22 -7.33 -2.13 -5.33
C LEU A 22 -8.80 -2.39 -5.58
N ALA A 23 -9.33 -3.47 -5.03
CA ALA A 23 -10.74 -3.79 -5.10
C ALA A 23 -11.29 -4.04 -3.71
N THR A 24 -12.59 -3.76 -3.53
CA THR A 24 -13.32 -4.06 -2.30
C THR A 24 -14.70 -4.56 -2.64
N GLN A 25 -15.19 -5.49 -1.84
CA GLN A 25 -16.58 -5.92 -1.89
C GLN A 25 -17.46 -5.18 -0.89
N ASP A 26 -16.84 -4.34 -0.05
CA ASP A 26 -17.57 -3.59 0.99
C ASP A 26 -16.87 -2.22 1.15
N GLY A 27 -17.39 -1.23 0.42
CA GLY A 27 -16.80 0.11 0.43
C GLY A 27 -16.76 0.79 1.77
N ARG A 28 -17.76 0.54 2.59
CA ARG A 28 -17.83 1.10 3.93
C ARG A 28 -16.73 0.56 4.83
N ARG A 29 -16.53 -0.74 4.80
CA ARG A 29 -15.49 -1.40 5.57
C ARG A 29 -14.10 -1.00 5.07
N ALA A 30 -13.92 -0.92 3.76
CA ALA A 30 -12.67 -0.44 3.18
C ALA A 30 -12.36 0.98 3.63
N ARG A 31 -13.36 1.87 3.57
CA ARG A 31 -13.17 3.26 3.99
C ARG A 31 -12.77 3.35 5.45
N ALA A 32 -13.44 2.61 6.33
CA ALA A 32 -13.10 2.62 7.76
C ALA A 32 -11.64 2.20 7.97
N PHE A 33 -11.18 1.20 7.25
CA PHE A 33 -9.81 0.73 7.38
C PHE A 33 -8.80 1.76 6.88
N TYR A 34 -8.98 2.24 5.66
CA TYR A 34 -7.99 3.14 5.05
C TYR A 34 -8.01 4.53 5.64
N GLU A 35 -9.18 5.05 5.98
CA GLU A 35 -9.31 6.38 6.55
C GLU A 35 -9.02 6.40 8.05
N THR A 36 -9.60 5.49 8.81
CA THR A 36 -9.49 5.51 10.27
C THR A 36 -8.27 4.74 10.77
N THR A 37 -8.10 3.50 10.31
CA THR A 37 -6.99 2.67 10.80
C THR A 37 -5.66 3.11 10.23
N LEU A 38 -5.58 3.35 8.91
CA LEU A 38 -4.34 3.77 8.28
C LEU A 38 -4.16 5.29 8.26
N GLY A 39 -5.23 6.06 8.43
CA GLY A 39 -5.13 7.52 8.54
C GLY A 39 -5.00 8.26 7.22
N PHE A 40 -5.40 7.67 6.10
CA PHE A 40 -5.30 8.33 4.81
C PHE A 40 -6.49 9.25 4.55
N THR A 41 -6.27 10.26 3.71
CA THR A 41 -7.32 11.22 3.35
C THR A 41 -8.19 10.68 2.23
N VAL A 42 -9.50 10.69 2.44
CA VAL A 42 -10.46 10.32 1.40
C VAL A 42 -10.63 11.51 0.47
N LEU A 43 -10.39 11.29 -0.82
CA LEU A 43 -10.55 12.30 -1.86
C LEU A 43 -11.96 12.27 -2.45
N SER A 44 -12.51 11.08 -2.64
CA SER A 44 -13.89 10.91 -3.11
C SER A 44 -14.37 9.52 -2.77
N ASP A 45 -15.70 9.38 -2.73
CA ASP A 45 -16.34 8.10 -2.40
C ASP A 45 -17.68 8.08 -3.10
N ASP A 46 -17.77 7.31 -4.19
CA ASP A 46 -18.99 7.23 -4.98
C ASP A 46 -19.39 5.76 -5.18
N GLY A 47 -20.36 5.51 -6.04
CA GLY A 47 -20.85 4.15 -6.26
C GLY A 47 -19.86 3.23 -6.96
N PHE A 48 -18.77 3.75 -7.50
CA PHE A 48 -17.81 2.98 -8.27
C PHE A 48 -16.50 2.76 -7.54
N ALA A 49 -16.04 3.77 -6.80
CA ALA A 49 -14.72 3.69 -6.16
C ALA A 49 -14.60 4.62 -4.98
N LEU A 50 -13.72 4.23 -4.07
CA LEU A 50 -13.21 5.05 -2.99
C LEU A 50 -11.82 5.52 -3.41
N ALA A 51 -11.61 6.82 -3.53
CA ALA A 51 -10.31 7.37 -3.89
C ALA A 51 -9.65 7.98 -2.67
N LEU A 52 -8.37 7.64 -2.47
CA LEU A 52 -7.59 8.05 -1.30
C LEU A 52 -6.29 8.70 -1.74
N ASP A 53 -5.80 9.60 -0.91
CA ASP A 53 -4.41 10.03 -0.97
C ASP A 53 -3.63 9.19 0.05
N ALA A 54 -2.83 8.27 -0.43
CA ALA A 54 -2.12 7.30 0.39
C ALA A 54 -0.63 7.62 0.47
N GLY A 55 -0.32 8.82 0.97
CA GLY A 55 1.05 9.27 1.12
C GLY A 55 1.61 9.94 -0.14
N GLY A 56 0.76 10.64 -0.87
CA GLY A 56 1.16 11.37 -2.08
C GLY A 56 0.80 10.66 -3.37
N THR A 57 0.32 9.43 -3.31
CA THR A 57 -0.15 8.68 -4.47
C THR A 57 -1.62 8.38 -4.30
N MET A 58 -2.40 8.64 -5.37
CA MET A 58 -3.82 8.30 -5.32
C MET A 58 -4.00 6.79 -5.45
N VAL A 59 -4.80 6.24 -4.55
CA VAL A 59 -5.25 4.84 -4.62
C VAL A 59 -6.74 4.85 -4.86
N ARG A 60 -7.18 4.17 -5.92
CA ARG A 60 -8.60 3.97 -6.19
C ARG A 60 -8.97 2.55 -5.80
N ILE A 61 -9.90 2.44 -4.88
CA ILE A 61 -10.41 1.14 -4.44
C ILE A 61 -11.74 0.94 -5.14
N GLN A 62 -11.74 0.08 -6.14
CA GLN A 62 -12.93 -0.16 -6.95
C GLN A 62 -13.93 -1.01 -6.18
N LYS A 63 -15.19 -0.61 -6.23
CA LYS A 63 -16.25 -1.35 -5.57
C LYS A 63 -16.79 -2.38 -6.54
N VAL A 64 -16.58 -3.65 -6.21
CA VAL A 64 -16.89 -4.78 -7.09
C VAL A 64 -17.78 -5.78 -6.37
N ALA A 65 -18.52 -6.58 -7.14
CA ALA A 65 -19.42 -7.57 -6.56
C ALA A 65 -18.64 -8.77 -6.01
N ALA A 66 -17.54 -9.14 -6.67
CA ALA A 66 -16.73 -10.28 -6.26
C ALA A 66 -15.34 -10.16 -6.86
N PHE A 67 -14.34 -10.65 -6.13
CA PHE A 67 -12.98 -10.80 -6.62
C PHE A 67 -12.22 -11.71 -5.66
N ASP A 68 -11.09 -12.24 -6.16
CA ASP A 68 -10.17 -13.01 -5.33
C ASP A 68 -8.90 -12.21 -5.15
N PRO A 69 -8.53 -11.84 -3.91
CA PRO A 69 -7.28 -11.14 -3.68
C PRO A 69 -6.10 -11.97 -4.14
N HIS A 70 -5.09 -11.31 -4.72
CA HIS A 70 -3.89 -12.00 -5.15
C HIS A 70 -3.08 -12.48 -3.95
N PRO A 71 -2.35 -13.61 -4.09
CA PRO A 71 -1.54 -14.13 -2.98
C PRO A 71 -0.18 -13.43 -2.85
N PHE A 72 -0.07 -12.21 -3.33
CA PHE A 72 1.16 -11.44 -3.25
C PHE A 72 0.83 -9.98 -2.91
N THR A 73 1.86 -9.20 -2.60
CA THR A 73 1.67 -7.79 -2.22
C THR A 73 1.03 -7.00 -3.35
N ALA A 74 -0.11 -6.39 -3.05
CA ALA A 74 -0.82 -5.54 -3.99
C ALA A 74 -0.37 -4.09 -3.89
N LEU A 75 0.00 -3.64 -2.71
CA LEU A 75 0.35 -2.25 -2.45
C LEU A 75 1.27 -2.20 -1.24
N GLY A 76 2.24 -1.30 -1.25
CA GLY A 76 3.15 -1.16 -0.13
C GLY A 76 3.62 0.27 0.07
N TRP A 77 4.14 0.53 1.26
CA TRP A 77 4.68 1.82 1.63
C TRP A 77 6.12 1.66 2.08
N GLU A 78 6.97 2.55 1.58
CA GLU A 78 8.30 2.70 2.15
C GLU A 78 8.18 3.57 3.39
N VAL A 79 8.69 3.09 4.52
CA VAL A 79 8.59 3.79 5.79
C VAL A 79 9.98 4.08 6.36
N PRO A 80 10.13 5.20 7.06
CA PRO A 80 11.44 5.55 7.64
C PRO A 80 11.81 4.68 8.85
N ASP A 81 10.83 4.17 9.58
CA ASP A 81 11.06 3.37 10.79
C ASP A 81 9.97 2.31 10.87
N ILE A 82 10.31 1.11 10.41
CA ILE A 82 9.32 0.02 10.32
C ILE A 82 8.90 -0.48 11.69
N GLY A 83 9.82 -0.51 12.65
CA GLY A 83 9.47 -0.94 14.02
C GLY A 83 8.39 -0.05 14.61
N ARG A 84 8.54 1.26 14.46
CA ARG A 84 7.56 2.21 14.96
C ARG A 84 6.23 2.10 14.20
N ALA A 85 6.29 1.94 12.89
CA ALA A 85 5.09 1.80 12.07
C ALA A 85 4.30 0.55 12.46
N VAL A 86 5.00 -0.57 12.63
CA VAL A 86 4.35 -1.82 13.06
C VAL A 86 3.70 -1.67 14.43
N GLU A 87 4.38 -1.00 15.36
CA GLU A 87 3.82 -0.79 16.68
C GLU A 87 2.58 0.10 16.64
N GLN A 88 2.63 1.17 15.87
CA GLN A 88 1.49 2.08 15.75
C GLN A 88 0.29 1.42 15.09
N LEU A 89 0.51 0.66 14.03
CA LEU A 89 -0.57 -0.04 13.36
C LEU A 89 -1.12 -1.17 14.24
N GLY A 90 -0.25 -1.86 14.96
CA GLY A 90 -0.68 -2.88 15.92
C GLY A 90 -1.58 -2.30 17.00
N ALA A 91 -1.26 -1.11 17.50
CA ALA A 91 -2.10 -0.42 18.47
C ALA A 91 -3.45 -0.03 17.89
N ALA A 92 -3.52 0.16 16.57
CA ALA A 92 -4.78 0.45 15.86
C ALA A 92 -5.54 -0.80 15.47
N GLY A 93 -5.06 -1.99 15.84
CA GLY A 93 -5.76 -3.25 15.59
C GLY A 93 -5.26 -4.04 14.40
N VAL A 94 -4.20 -3.61 13.73
CA VAL A 94 -3.67 -4.36 12.59
C VAL A 94 -2.89 -5.56 13.10
N VAL A 95 -3.16 -6.72 12.50
CA VAL A 95 -2.45 -7.98 12.80
C VAL A 95 -1.51 -8.25 11.63
N PHE A 96 -0.22 -8.36 11.92
CA PHE A 96 0.77 -8.60 10.87
C PHE A 96 0.85 -10.08 10.53
N ALA A 97 0.94 -10.35 9.23
CA ALA A 97 0.89 -11.70 8.70
C ALA A 97 2.23 -12.42 8.92
N ARG A 98 2.13 -13.74 9.06
CA ARG A 98 3.29 -14.62 9.18
C ARG A 98 3.29 -15.59 8.03
N PHE A 99 4.47 -15.82 7.47
CA PHE A 99 4.62 -16.72 6.34
C PHE A 99 5.59 -17.85 6.69
N ALA A 100 5.18 -19.06 6.40
CA ALA A 100 6.03 -20.22 6.59
C ALA A 100 7.30 -20.06 5.76
N GLY A 101 8.44 -20.36 6.34
CA GLY A 101 9.72 -20.27 5.65
C GLY A 101 10.40 -18.91 5.71
N LEU A 102 9.75 -17.90 6.24
CA LEU A 102 10.37 -16.59 6.47
C LEU A 102 10.74 -16.47 7.96
N ASP A 103 11.94 -15.96 8.18
CA ASP A 103 12.43 -15.71 9.54
C ASP A 103 11.98 -14.32 9.97
N GLN A 104 10.76 -14.25 10.48
CA GLN A 104 10.17 -13.00 10.94
C GLN A 104 10.33 -12.90 12.46
N ASP A 105 10.63 -11.66 12.93
CA ASP A 105 10.72 -11.44 14.37
C ASP A 105 9.33 -11.50 15.02
N GLU A 106 9.28 -11.23 16.32
CA GLU A 106 8.02 -11.31 17.07
C GLU A 106 6.97 -10.31 16.62
N ARG A 107 7.39 -9.25 15.94
CA ARG A 107 6.48 -8.24 15.37
C ARG A 107 6.08 -8.54 13.93
N GLY A 108 6.61 -9.63 13.36
CA GLY A 108 6.33 -10.00 11.98
C GLY A 108 7.27 -9.36 10.96
N ILE A 109 8.34 -8.73 11.40
CA ILE A 109 9.28 -8.06 10.51
C ILE A 109 10.30 -9.06 10.00
N TRP A 110 10.46 -9.12 8.68
CA TRP A 110 11.43 -9.96 8.00
C TRP A 110 12.56 -9.09 7.46
N ARG A 111 13.77 -9.57 7.63
CA ARG A 111 14.94 -8.90 7.08
C ARG A 111 15.34 -9.60 5.80
N SER A 112 15.33 -8.87 4.68
CA SER A 112 15.71 -9.44 3.40
C SER A 112 17.23 -9.63 3.32
N PRO A 113 17.72 -10.47 2.39
CA PRO A 113 19.15 -10.63 2.22
C PRO A 113 19.90 -9.32 1.92
N GLY A 114 19.24 -8.38 1.27
CA GLY A 114 19.78 -7.06 0.99
C GLY A 114 19.72 -6.08 2.15
N GLY A 115 19.15 -6.48 3.28
CA GLY A 115 19.10 -5.63 4.47
C GLY A 115 17.81 -4.83 4.63
N ALA A 116 16.92 -4.84 3.65
CA ALA A 116 15.62 -4.20 3.79
C ALA A 116 14.77 -4.95 4.82
N ARG A 117 13.91 -4.25 5.51
CA ARG A 117 13.01 -4.87 6.46
C ARG A 117 11.57 -4.70 6.00
N VAL A 118 10.80 -5.77 6.05
CA VAL A 118 9.46 -5.82 5.46
C VAL A 118 8.49 -6.46 6.45
N ALA A 119 7.28 -5.92 6.51
CA ALA A 119 6.18 -6.52 7.26
C ALA A 119 4.93 -6.46 6.40
N TRP A 120 4.06 -7.47 6.53
CA TRP A 120 2.87 -7.60 5.70
C TRP A 120 1.63 -7.64 6.58
N PHE A 121 0.56 -7.09 6.06
CA PHE A 121 -0.75 -7.17 6.69
C PHE A 121 -1.82 -7.18 5.60
N LYS A 122 -3.06 -7.45 5.98
CA LYS A 122 -4.14 -7.51 5.02
C LYS A 122 -5.17 -6.46 5.31
N ASP A 123 -5.78 -5.92 4.24
CA ASP A 123 -6.95 -5.09 4.41
C ASP A 123 -8.19 -5.97 4.64
N PRO A 124 -9.37 -5.37 4.91
CA PRO A 124 -10.55 -6.18 5.21
C PRO A 124 -11.00 -7.12 4.08
N ASP A 125 -10.60 -6.83 2.84
CA ASP A 125 -10.95 -7.68 1.71
C ASP A 125 -9.91 -8.76 1.44
N GLY A 126 -8.82 -8.77 2.20
CA GLY A 126 -7.76 -9.76 2.01
C GLY A 126 -6.66 -9.32 1.07
N ASN A 127 -6.67 -8.09 0.59
CA ASN A 127 -5.56 -7.56 -0.20
C ASN A 127 -4.31 -7.52 0.69
N THR A 128 -3.20 -8.02 0.17
CA THR A 128 -1.94 -8.04 0.92
C THR A 128 -1.23 -6.71 0.75
N LEU A 129 -0.92 -6.09 1.87
CA LEU A 129 -0.23 -4.80 1.93
C LEU A 129 1.09 -4.99 2.65
N SER A 130 2.04 -4.09 2.39
CA SER A 130 3.36 -4.21 3.01
C SER A 130 3.91 -2.87 3.45
N LEU A 131 4.77 -2.93 4.47
CA LEU A 131 5.65 -1.84 4.86
C LEU A 131 7.07 -2.27 4.60
N THR A 132 7.89 -1.39 4.05
CA THR A 132 9.29 -1.68 3.78
C THR A 132 10.14 -0.53 4.27
N GLN A 133 11.15 -0.85 5.07
CA GLN A 133 12.20 0.10 5.39
C GLN A 133 13.42 -0.28 4.58
N LEU A 134 13.78 0.58 3.64
CA LEU A 134 14.97 0.37 2.83
C LEU A 134 16.19 0.89 3.59
N THR A 135 17.29 0.20 3.44
CA THR A 135 18.55 0.66 3.99
C THR A 135 19.50 0.93 2.85
N PHE A 136 19.78 2.19 2.64
CA PHE A 136 20.77 2.58 1.65
C PHE A 136 22.05 2.94 2.38
N ALA A 137 23.11 2.40 1.93
CA ALA A 137 24.41 2.69 2.52
C ALA A 137 24.85 4.10 2.18
#